data_ebc8a1060839017b2301fe55d9ca1264
#
_entry.id   ebc8a1060839017b2301fe55d9ca1264
#
_cell.length_a   1.000
_cell.length_b   1.000
_cell.length_c   1.000
_cell.angle_alpha   90.00
_cell.angle_beta   90.00
_cell.angle_gamma   90.00
#
_symmetry.space_group_name_H-M   'P 1'
#
loop_
_entity.id
_entity.type
_entity.pdbx_description
1 polymer ?
#
loop_
_entity_poly.entity_id
_entity_poly.type
_entity_poly.pdbx_seq_one_letter_code
_entity_poly.pdbx_strand_id
1 'polypeptide(L)'
;MSITRRRLKDGTYVYDAVLEYGTADGKRERKKRTFKSRRDAEAAERECERLRNAMRNRTGRITVAEYIDRFYWPIASRRLAATSLDTYRQEIDLRILPHLGSVRLDDLDRLRIQRMLDACPTESVSRKALGLLKTILNEAIGDGFMSSNPAKARYAMPPKGRKRDNGLVLCDFRTISRYVKRVERTAPKPVARLVASGLALGLRPEERYALDYEDISLADATVTVRGAYVTASARYGGVQMKETKTEGSRRVIPMNALFIEHIMLMEDGTGPWITNKDGGRLSPSTGRKMWNRYLDAHPELPRVTLENMRHSFATACLHEGMNVEDVSRMLGHADINTTYRRYVRPDMESLRDGLRKTAVTWY
;
A
#
# COMPACT_ATOMS: atom_id res chain seq x y z
N MET A 1 -15.02 40.86 20.76
CA MET A 1 -13.57 40.67 20.77
C MET A 1 -12.94 41.96 21.23
N SER A 2 -11.97 41.95 22.13
CA SER A 2 -11.45 43.20 22.73
C SER A 2 -9.94 43.29 22.45
N ILE A 3 -9.59 44.38 21.79
CA ILE A 3 -8.21 44.84 21.70
C ILE A 3 -7.92 45.62 22.98
N THR A 4 -6.94 45.17 23.77
CA THR A 4 -6.58 45.78 25.03
C THR A 4 -5.26 46.52 24.90
N ARG A 5 -5.26 47.81 25.30
CA ARG A 5 -4.06 48.65 25.34
C ARG A 5 -3.28 48.35 26.60
N ARG A 6 -1.97 48.06 26.48
CA ARG A 6 -1.07 47.79 27.60
C ARG A 6 0.18 48.69 27.53
N ARG A 7 0.57 49.28 28.63
CA ARG A 7 1.82 50.08 28.76
C ARG A 7 2.99 49.17 29.17
N LEU A 8 4.09 49.26 28.47
CA LEU A 8 5.34 48.56 28.77
C LEU A 8 6.15 49.36 29.83
N LYS A 9 7.20 48.72 30.41
CA LYS A 9 8.05 49.36 31.44
C LYS A 9 8.82 50.55 30.92
N ASP A 10 9.09 50.60 29.61
CA ASP A 10 9.78 51.71 28.92
C ASP A 10 8.84 52.89 28.56
N GLY A 11 7.57 52.83 28.97
CA GLY A 11 6.59 53.89 28.74
C GLY A 11 5.82 53.74 27.40
N THR A 12 6.23 52.82 26.50
CA THR A 12 5.56 52.60 25.20
C THR A 12 4.26 51.84 25.38
N TYR A 13 3.31 52.05 24.42
CA TYR A 13 2.04 51.34 24.41
C TYR A 13 2.03 50.25 23.35
N VAL A 14 1.50 49.07 23.71
CA VAL A 14 1.24 47.95 22.82
C VAL A 14 -0.24 47.57 22.90
N TYR A 15 -0.71 46.88 21.87
CA TYR A 15 -2.09 46.46 21.72
C TYR A 15 -2.15 44.93 21.64
N ASP A 16 -2.75 44.34 22.68
CA ASP A 16 -2.96 42.89 22.75
C ASP A 16 -4.29 42.55 22.09
N ALA A 17 -4.29 41.74 21.06
CA ALA A 17 -5.49 41.21 20.40
C ALA A 17 -5.56 39.68 20.58
N VAL A 18 -6.76 39.18 20.89
CA VAL A 18 -7.01 37.73 20.92
C VAL A 18 -7.59 37.35 19.56
N LEU A 19 -6.76 36.74 18.74
CA LEU A 19 -7.12 36.24 17.41
C LEU A 19 -7.68 34.82 17.51
N GLU A 20 -8.90 34.62 17.02
CA GLU A 20 -9.52 33.30 16.95
C GLU A 20 -9.22 32.65 15.58
N TYR A 21 -8.48 31.57 15.60
CA TYR A 21 -8.23 30.73 14.43
C TYR A 21 -9.11 29.49 14.52
N GLY A 22 -9.68 29.06 13.39
CA GLY A 22 -10.22 27.71 13.26
C GLY A 22 -9.06 26.73 13.22
N THR A 23 -9.00 25.77 14.15
CA THR A 23 -8.05 24.68 14.07
C THR A 23 -8.64 23.54 13.25
N ALA A 24 -7.75 22.71 12.66
CA ALA A 24 -8.13 21.50 11.93
C ALA A 24 -9.01 20.52 12.77
N ASP A 25 -9.04 20.67 14.09
CA ASP A 25 -9.79 19.82 15.02
C ASP A 25 -11.17 20.39 15.42
N GLY A 26 -11.63 21.47 14.75
CA GLY A 26 -12.90 22.13 15.08
C GLY A 26 -12.90 22.87 16.41
N LYS A 27 -11.78 22.88 17.14
CA LYS A 27 -11.59 23.68 18.34
C LYS A 27 -11.25 25.11 17.92
N ARG A 28 -11.84 26.07 18.55
CA ARG A 28 -11.43 27.46 18.41
C ARG A 28 -10.10 27.63 19.15
N GLU A 29 -9.01 27.79 18.42
CA GLU A 29 -7.75 28.15 19.01
C GLU A 29 -7.68 29.66 19.15
N ARG A 30 -7.51 30.14 20.37
CA ARG A 30 -7.34 31.56 20.69
C ARG A 30 -5.87 31.82 20.90
N LYS A 31 -5.26 32.63 20.00
CA LYS A 31 -3.87 33.09 20.18
C LYS A 31 -3.86 34.56 20.50
N LYS A 32 -3.29 34.91 21.65
CA LYS A 32 -3.02 36.30 22.00
C LYS A 32 -1.79 36.76 21.23
N ARG A 33 -1.93 37.84 20.45
CA ARG A 33 -0.82 38.53 19.78
C ARG A 33 -0.72 39.98 20.19
N THR A 34 0.50 40.49 20.32
CA THR A 34 0.80 41.88 20.69
C THR A 34 1.26 42.63 19.46
N PHE A 35 0.69 43.78 19.21
CA PHE A 35 0.97 44.68 18.08
C PHE A 35 1.49 46.04 18.58
N LYS A 36 2.32 46.69 17.77
CA LYS A 36 2.86 48.03 18.09
C LYS A 36 1.84 49.14 17.86
N SER A 37 0.85 48.95 17.00
CA SER A 37 -0.19 49.91 16.75
C SER A 37 -1.60 49.28 16.87
N ARG A 38 -2.58 50.11 17.25
CA ARG A 38 -3.99 49.69 17.26
C ARG A 38 -4.46 49.31 15.87
N ARG A 39 -4.00 50.03 14.84
CA ARG A 39 -4.37 49.80 13.45
C ARG A 39 -3.95 48.39 12.97
N ASP A 40 -2.75 47.94 13.37
CA ASP A 40 -2.24 46.60 13.02
C ASP A 40 -3.00 45.50 13.73
N ALA A 41 -3.38 45.71 15.00
CA ALA A 41 -4.21 44.80 15.77
C ALA A 41 -5.61 44.65 15.13
N GLU A 42 -6.24 45.75 14.75
CA GLU A 42 -7.54 45.76 14.06
C GLU A 42 -7.46 45.16 12.64
N ALA A 43 -6.33 45.36 11.92
CA ALA A 43 -6.13 44.76 10.62
C ALA A 43 -5.99 43.23 10.73
N ALA A 44 -5.23 42.73 11.71
CA ALA A 44 -5.08 41.31 11.96
C ALA A 44 -6.40 40.66 12.40
N GLU A 45 -7.22 41.36 13.21
CA GLU A 45 -8.54 40.88 13.60
C GLU A 45 -9.50 40.80 12.40
N ARG A 46 -9.54 41.83 11.57
CA ARG A 46 -10.33 41.84 10.31
C ARG A 46 -9.91 40.73 9.34
N GLU A 47 -8.62 40.48 9.20
CA GLU A 47 -8.13 39.41 8.33
C GLU A 47 -8.51 38.03 8.88
N CYS A 48 -8.40 37.81 10.20
CA CYS A 48 -8.89 36.55 10.83
C CYS A 48 -10.41 36.38 10.64
N GLU A 49 -11.17 37.45 10.74
CA GLU A 49 -12.63 37.44 10.51
C GLU A 49 -12.97 37.20 9.05
N ARG A 50 -12.23 37.82 8.12
CA ARG A 50 -12.37 37.61 6.68
C ARG A 50 -12.08 36.18 6.28
N LEU A 51 -10.98 35.62 6.77
CA LEU A 51 -10.63 34.21 6.57
C LEU A 51 -11.69 33.26 7.13
N ARG A 52 -12.19 33.54 8.33
CA ARG A 52 -13.25 32.78 8.95
C ARG A 52 -14.57 32.86 8.17
N ASN A 53 -14.94 34.05 7.69
CA ASN A 53 -16.15 34.26 6.89
C ASN A 53 -16.00 33.68 5.47
N ALA A 54 -14.81 33.73 4.87
CA ALA A 54 -14.52 33.08 3.61
C ALA A 54 -14.60 31.55 3.74
N MET A 55 -14.08 30.98 4.80
CA MET A 55 -14.28 29.57 5.15
C MET A 55 -15.78 29.27 5.33
N ARG A 56 -16.49 30.03 6.15
CA ARG A 56 -17.92 29.84 6.41
C ARG A 56 -18.79 29.97 5.16
N ASN A 57 -18.44 30.82 4.21
CA ASN A 57 -19.13 30.98 2.92
C ASN A 57 -18.81 29.88 1.92
N ARG A 58 -17.66 29.22 2.02
CA ARG A 58 -17.30 28.04 1.23
C ARG A 58 -17.80 26.73 1.84
N THR A 59 -17.77 26.61 3.15
CA THR A 59 -17.96 25.36 3.91
C THR A 59 -19.38 24.86 3.92
N GLY A 60 -20.38 25.41 3.58
CA GLY A 60 -21.72 24.90 3.82
C GLY A 60 -22.52 24.54 2.59
N ARG A 61 -21.95 24.58 1.39
CA ARG A 61 -22.77 24.52 0.17
C ARG A 61 -22.57 23.29 -0.72
N ILE A 62 -21.52 22.50 -0.49
CA ILE A 62 -21.25 21.34 -1.36
C ILE A 62 -21.37 20.03 -0.60
N THR A 63 -21.82 19.00 -1.29
CA THR A 63 -21.90 17.63 -0.78
C THR A 63 -20.55 16.92 -0.86
N VAL A 64 -20.41 15.79 -0.16
CA VAL A 64 -19.22 14.92 -0.28
C VAL A 64 -19.03 14.46 -1.71
N ALA A 65 -20.09 14.12 -2.44
CA ALA A 65 -20.01 13.71 -3.85
C ALA A 65 -19.50 14.84 -4.74
N GLU A 66 -20.05 16.05 -4.60
CA GLU A 66 -19.61 17.21 -5.38
C GLU A 66 -18.15 17.60 -5.09
N TYR A 67 -17.71 17.52 -3.83
CA TYR A 67 -16.32 17.76 -3.47
C TYR A 67 -15.38 16.73 -4.12
N ILE A 68 -15.74 15.44 -4.00
CA ILE A 68 -14.93 14.37 -4.60
C ILE A 68 -14.81 14.57 -6.10
N ASP A 69 -15.88 14.84 -6.81
CA ASP A 69 -15.89 14.90 -8.26
C ASP A 69 -15.21 16.16 -8.80
N ARG A 70 -15.45 17.32 -8.19
CA ARG A 70 -15.00 18.64 -8.70
C ARG A 70 -13.62 19.05 -8.22
N PHE A 71 -13.18 18.61 -7.04
CA PHE A 71 -11.95 19.06 -6.40
C PHE A 71 -10.95 17.93 -6.15
N TYR A 72 -11.36 16.88 -5.44
CA TYR A 72 -10.46 15.81 -5.04
C TYR A 72 -10.00 14.95 -6.23
N TRP A 73 -10.94 14.46 -7.03
CA TRP A 73 -10.63 13.50 -8.09
C TRP A 73 -9.74 14.04 -9.20
N PRO A 74 -9.91 15.27 -9.72
CA PRO A 74 -9.01 15.84 -10.72
C PRO A 74 -7.55 15.94 -10.27
N ILE A 75 -7.32 16.21 -8.97
CA ILE A 75 -5.97 16.27 -8.40
C ILE A 75 -5.43 14.86 -8.18
N ALA A 76 -6.22 13.98 -7.57
CA ALA A 76 -5.85 12.60 -7.29
C ALA A 76 -5.48 11.84 -8.57
N SER A 77 -6.23 12.04 -9.67
CA SER A 77 -5.99 11.39 -10.96
C SER A 77 -4.65 11.73 -11.61
N ARG A 78 -4.10 12.92 -11.32
CA ARG A 78 -2.77 13.34 -11.82
C ARG A 78 -1.62 12.81 -10.95
N ARG A 79 -1.87 12.56 -9.67
CA ARG A 79 -0.84 12.23 -8.67
C ARG A 79 -0.71 10.73 -8.43
N LEU A 80 -1.79 10.01 -8.52
CA LEU A 80 -1.85 8.59 -8.16
C LEU A 80 -1.57 7.66 -9.35
N ALA A 81 -1.00 6.50 -9.04
CA ALA A 81 -0.85 5.45 -10.03
C ALA A 81 -2.19 4.81 -10.41
N ALA A 82 -2.33 4.32 -11.63
CA ALA A 82 -3.54 3.71 -12.17
C ALA A 82 -4.19 2.65 -11.26
N THR A 83 -3.39 1.76 -10.67
CA THR A 83 -3.89 0.75 -9.72
C THR A 83 -4.42 1.33 -8.41
N SER A 84 -3.85 2.46 -7.96
CA SER A 84 -4.35 3.19 -6.78
C SER A 84 -5.63 3.93 -7.10
N LEU A 85 -5.72 4.54 -8.28
CA LEU A 85 -6.93 5.19 -8.77
C LEU A 85 -8.09 4.21 -8.86
N ASP A 86 -7.84 3.02 -9.40
CA ASP A 86 -8.85 1.96 -9.51
C ASP A 86 -9.38 1.54 -8.12
N THR A 87 -8.46 1.31 -7.18
CA THR A 87 -8.81 0.97 -5.80
C THR A 87 -9.59 2.10 -5.11
N TYR A 88 -9.13 3.34 -5.25
CA TYR A 88 -9.78 4.51 -4.63
C TYR A 88 -11.17 4.74 -5.21
N ARG A 89 -11.32 4.62 -6.54
CA ARG A 89 -12.61 4.77 -7.19
C ARG A 89 -13.59 3.71 -6.72
N GLN A 90 -13.14 2.47 -6.61
CA GLN A 90 -13.96 1.37 -6.09
C GLN A 90 -14.43 1.62 -4.64
N GLU A 91 -13.52 2.07 -3.75
CA GLU A 91 -13.90 2.38 -2.37
C GLU A 91 -14.85 3.59 -2.29
N ILE A 92 -14.63 4.62 -3.13
CA ILE A 92 -15.52 5.78 -3.21
C ILE A 92 -16.91 5.34 -3.67
N ASP A 93 -17.01 4.64 -4.80
CA ASP A 93 -18.29 4.30 -5.42
C ASP A 93 -19.09 3.28 -4.62
N LEU A 94 -18.43 2.30 -4.01
CA LEU A 94 -19.11 1.20 -3.31
C LEU A 94 -19.31 1.46 -1.80
N ARG A 95 -18.53 2.37 -1.18
CA ARG A 95 -18.53 2.52 0.29
C ARG A 95 -18.82 3.94 0.75
N ILE A 96 -18.26 4.95 0.10
CA ILE A 96 -18.38 6.34 0.56
C ILE A 96 -19.65 7.00 -0.02
N LEU A 97 -19.78 7.02 -1.34
CA LEU A 97 -20.87 7.74 -2.01
C LEU A 97 -22.27 7.21 -1.66
N PRO A 98 -22.53 5.90 -1.55
CA PRO A 98 -23.86 5.39 -1.22
C PRO A 98 -24.39 5.88 0.14
N HIS A 99 -23.49 6.17 1.09
CA HIS A 99 -23.85 6.55 2.45
C HIS A 99 -23.65 8.02 2.77
N LEU A 100 -22.65 8.66 2.16
CA LEU A 100 -22.23 10.02 2.49
C LEU A 100 -22.30 10.97 1.30
N GLY A 101 -22.49 10.48 0.07
CA GLY A 101 -22.41 11.29 -1.14
C GLY A 101 -23.34 12.49 -1.16
N SER A 102 -24.58 12.34 -0.71
CA SER A 102 -25.58 13.41 -0.63
C SER A 102 -25.46 14.30 0.62
N VAL A 103 -24.58 13.91 1.56
CA VAL A 103 -24.38 14.67 2.80
C VAL A 103 -23.48 15.87 2.51
N ARG A 104 -23.86 17.04 3.04
CA ARG A 104 -23.02 18.24 2.94
C ARG A 104 -21.78 18.07 3.82
N LEU A 105 -20.66 18.67 3.41
CA LEU A 105 -19.40 18.57 4.16
C LEU A 105 -19.50 19.11 5.59
N ASP A 106 -20.28 20.16 5.81
CA ASP A 106 -20.52 20.75 7.14
C ASP A 106 -21.48 19.95 8.03
N ASP A 107 -22.34 19.13 7.42
CA ASP A 107 -23.28 18.25 8.12
C ASP A 107 -22.68 16.84 8.41
N LEU A 108 -21.44 16.62 7.99
CA LEU A 108 -20.78 15.33 8.16
C LEU A 108 -20.36 15.13 9.61
N ASP A 109 -21.04 14.23 10.29
CA ASP A 109 -20.83 13.91 11.70
C ASP A 109 -20.31 12.49 11.93
N ARG A 110 -19.98 12.20 13.19
CA ARG A 110 -19.49 10.88 13.61
C ARG A 110 -20.54 9.78 13.38
N LEU A 111 -21.82 10.08 13.56
CA LEU A 111 -22.87 9.06 13.48
C LEU A 111 -23.07 8.58 12.02
N ARG A 112 -23.04 9.51 11.07
CA ARG A 112 -23.13 9.17 9.64
C ARG A 112 -21.95 8.33 9.18
N ILE A 113 -20.75 8.68 9.61
CA ILE A 113 -19.54 7.88 9.31
C ILE A 113 -19.64 6.49 9.95
N GLN A 114 -20.12 6.38 11.21
CA GLN A 114 -20.31 5.08 11.84
C GLN A 114 -21.28 4.21 11.03
N ARG A 115 -22.41 4.75 10.58
CA ARG A 115 -23.37 3.99 9.74
C ARG A 115 -22.76 3.50 8.43
N MET A 116 -21.92 4.32 7.79
CA MET A 116 -21.15 3.90 6.59
C MET A 116 -20.22 2.73 6.93
N LEU A 117 -19.55 2.76 8.07
CA LEU A 117 -18.64 1.70 8.49
C LEU A 117 -19.37 0.41 8.86
N ASP A 118 -20.53 0.53 9.52
CA ASP A 118 -21.38 -0.61 9.90
C ASP A 118 -21.95 -1.35 8.68
N ALA A 119 -22.16 -0.64 7.57
CA ALA A 119 -22.57 -1.22 6.29
C ALA A 119 -21.43 -1.96 5.56
N CYS A 120 -20.20 -1.85 6.01
CA CYS A 120 -19.08 -2.57 5.40
C CYS A 120 -19.07 -4.05 5.85
N PRO A 121 -18.74 -4.99 4.95
CA PRO A 121 -18.83 -6.43 5.25
C PRO A 121 -17.78 -6.93 6.26
N THR A 122 -16.66 -6.23 6.42
CA THR A 122 -15.56 -6.65 7.31
C THR A 122 -14.77 -5.46 7.86
N GLU A 123 -14.09 -5.67 8.97
CA GLU A 123 -13.16 -4.69 9.56
C GLU A 123 -12.14 -4.17 8.54
N SER A 124 -11.56 -5.04 7.72
CA SER A 124 -10.53 -4.66 6.73
C SER A 124 -11.07 -3.70 5.67
N VAL A 125 -12.30 -3.92 5.20
CA VAL A 125 -12.98 -3.04 4.24
C VAL A 125 -13.30 -1.70 4.90
N SER A 126 -13.86 -1.70 6.12
CA SER A 126 -14.14 -0.47 6.87
C SER A 126 -12.88 0.37 7.10
N ARG A 127 -11.76 -0.26 7.47
CA ARG A 127 -10.50 0.46 7.69
C ARG A 127 -9.98 1.13 6.42
N LYS A 128 -10.13 0.48 5.25
CA LYS A 128 -9.74 1.06 3.95
C LYS A 128 -10.64 2.25 3.59
N ALA A 129 -11.95 2.07 3.69
CA ALA A 129 -12.92 3.14 3.41
C ALA A 129 -12.71 4.34 4.34
N LEU A 130 -12.54 4.11 5.65
CA LEU A 130 -12.24 5.16 6.62
C LEU A 130 -10.90 5.85 6.34
N GLY A 131 -9.86 5.10 5.97
CA GLY A 131 -8.55 5.65 5.61
C GLY A 131 -8.63 6.58 4.41
N LEU A 132 -9.36 6.17 3.36
CA LEU A 132 -9.58 7.00 2.19
C LEU A 132 -10.44 8.23 2.50
N LEU A 133 -11.52 8.06 3.27
CA LEU A 133 -12.36 9.19 3.71
C LEU A 133 -11.54 10.20 4.51
N LYS A 134 -10.66 9.74 5.43
CA LYS A 134 -9.73 10.64 6.16
C LYS A 134 -8.87 11.47 5.23
N THR A 135 -8.34 10.85 4.18
CA THR A 135 -7.52 11.54 3.17
C THR A 135 -8.32 12.58 2.42
N ILE A 136 -9.51 12.23 1.93
CA ILE A 136 -10.40 13.13 1.20
C ILE A 136 -10.79 14.35 2.07
N LEU A 137 -11.18 14.11 3.32
CA LEU A 137 -11.58 15.19 4.22
C LEU A 137 -10.39 16.06 4.70
N ASN A 138 -9.17 15.51 4.76
CA ASN A 138 -7.99 16.35 5.03
C ASN A 138 -7.70 17.30 3.85
N GLU A 139 -7.84 16.83 2.62
CA GLU A 139 -7.73 17.71 1.42
C GLU A 139 -8.85 18.77 1.45
N ALA A 140 -10.08 18.39 1.80
CA ALA A 140 -11.20 19.34 1.93
C ALA A 140 -10.94 20.44 2.98
N ILE A 141 -10.22 20.13 4.05
CA ILE A 141 -9.76 21.14 5.03
C ILE A 141 -8.69 22.04 4.39
N GLY A 142 -7.71 21.44 3.70
CA GLY A 142 -6.66 22.20 3.00
C GLY A 142 -7.24 23.18 1.97
N ASP A 143 -8.30 22.77 1.28
CA ASP A 143 -9.02 23.57 0.27
C ASP A 143 -10.00 24.59 0.92
N GLY A 144 -10.14 24.59 2.23
CA GLY A 144 -11.00 25.52 2.99
C GLY A 144 -12.51 25.20 2.96
N PHE A 145 -12.90 23.97 2.63
CA PHE A 145 -14.29 23.51 2.64
C PHE A 145 -14.75 22.99 4.00
N MET A 146 -13.84 22.64 4.88
CA MET A 146 -14.11 22.15 6.23
C MET A 146 -13.14 22.74 7.25
N SER A 147 -13.57 22.84 8.51
CA SER A 147 -12.70 23.27 9.63
C SER A 147 -12.11 22.11 10.42
N SER A 148 -12.72 20.93 10.35
CA SER A 148 -12.27 19.74 11.09
C SER A 148 -12.61 18.46 10.33
N ASN A 149 -11.87 17.40 10.63
CA ASN A 149 -12.08 16.09 10.00
C ASN A 149 -12.73 15.11 10.98
N PRO A 150 -14.04 14.89 10.89
CA PRO A 150 -14.75 13.96 11.78
C PRO A 150 -14.25 12.51 11.62
N ALA A 151 -13.73 12.12 10.45
CA ALA A 151 -13.21 10.77 10.24
C ALA A 151 -11.99 10.42 11.10
N LYS A 152 -11.35 11.39 11.78
CA LYS A 152 -10.24 11.13 12.72
C LYS A 152 -10.70 10.59 14.08
N ALA A 153 -11.99 10.62 14.39
CA ALA A 153 -12.53 10.07 15.63
C ALA A 153 -12.32 8.55 15.73
N ARG A 154 -12.52 8.00 16.91
CA ARG A 154 -12.56 6.54 17.12
C ARG A 154 -13.92 6.00 16.68
N TYR A 155 -13.90 4.91 15.96
CA TYR A 155 -15.07 4.21 15.43
C TYR A 155 -15.09 2.76 15.88
N ALA A 156 -16.30 2.22 16.09
CA ALA A 156 -16.50 0.79 16.15
C ALA A 156 -16.29 0.18 14.76
N MET A 157 -15.67 -0.97 14.71
CA MET A 157 -15.43 -1.68 13.45
C MET A 157 -16.28 -2.93 13.38
N PRO A 158 -16.80 -3.29 12.20
CA PRO A 158 -17.47 -4.57 12.03
C PRO A 158 -16.54 -5.74 12.34
N PRO A 159 -17.10 -6.95 12.54
CA PRO A 159 -16.30 -8.14 12.85
C PRO A 159 -15.19 -8.36 11.80
N LYS A 160 -14.11 -8.98 12.26
CA LYS A 160 -13.08 -9.47 11.34
C LYS A 160 -13.73 -10.49 10.41
N GLY A 161 -13.53 -10.31 9.11
CA GLY A 161 -13.94 -11.31 8.14
C GLY A 161 -13.30 -12.66 8.44
N ARG A 162 -13.93 -13.75 8.01
CA ARG A 162 -13.30 -15.08 8.08
C ARG A 162 -11.89 -14.99 7.50
N LYS A 163 -10.91 -15.52 8.23
CA LYS A 163 -9.56 -15.68 7.68
C LYS A 163 -9.74 -16.49 6.38
N ARG A 164 -9.43 -15.87 5.24
CA ARG A 164 -9.31 -16.64 4.01
C ARG A 164 -8.22 -17.68 4.26
N ASP A 165 -8.44 -18.89 3.79
CA ASP A 165 -7.33 -19.82 3.65
C ASP A 165 -6.33 -19.17 2.71
N ASN A 166 -5.24 -18.66 3.28
CA ASN A 166 -4.21 -17.98 2.51
C ASN A 166 -3.34 -18.99 1.73
N GLY A 167 -3.70 -20.26 1.75
CA GLY A 167 -2.92 -21.32 1.17
C GLY A 167 -1.68 -21.67 1.99
N LEU A 168 -1.01 -22.73 1.59
CA LEU A 168 0.18 -23.26 2.26
C LEU A 168 1.42 -22.40 1.93
N VAL A 169 2.33 -22.33 2.90
CA VAL A 169 3.71 -21.85 2.74
C VAL A 169 4.63 -23.05 2.86
N LEU A 170 5.49 -23.28 1.85
CA LEU A 170 6.51 -24.31 1.87
C LEU A 170 7.73 -23.78 2.63
N CYS A 171 8.23 -24.56 3.60
CA CYS A 171 9.19 -24.03 4.56
C CYS A 171 10.66 -24.35 4.25
N ASP A 172 10.94 -25.27 3.32
CA ASP A 172 12.29 -25.73 2.97
C ASP A 172 12.47 -25.93 1.46
N PHE A 173 13.71 -25.81 0.99
CA PHE A 173 14.03 -25.93 -0.44
C PHE A 173 13.87 -27.33 -1.00
N ARG A 174 13.95 -28.39 -0.18
CA ARG A 174 13.70 -29.76 -0.64
C ARG A 174 12.23 -29.92 -1.06
N THR A 175 11.32 -29.43 -0.23
CA THR A 175 9.88 -29.44 -0.54
C THR A 175 9.57 -28.53 -1.74
N ILE A 176 10.16 -27.34 -1.79
CA ILE A 176 10.03 -26.42 -2.93
C ILE A 176 10.49 -27.10 -4.22
N SER A 177 11.67 -27.73 -4.23
CA SER A 177 12.22 -28.41 -5.41
C SER A 177 11.28 -29.51 -5.93
N ARG A 178 10.78 -30.36 -5.02
CA ARG A 178 9.81 -31.40 -5.39
C ARG A 178 8.55 -30.81 -6.01
N TYR A 179 8.05 -29.73 -5.44
CA TYR A 179 6.85 -29.04 -5.90
C TYR A 179 7.07 -28.44 -7.29
N VAL A 180 8.16 -27.70 -7.50
CA VAL A 180 8.51 -27.09 -8.80
C VAL A 180 8.67 -28.18 -9.85
N LYS A 181 9.48 -29.22 -9.61
CA LYS A 181 9.69 -30.33 -10.54
C LYS A 181 8.40 -31.09 -10.89
N ARG A 182 7.47 -31.19 -9.95
CA ARG A 182 6.15 -31.79 -10.24
C ARG A 182 5.35 -30.89 -11.20
N VAL A 183 5.29 -29.58 -10.92
CA VAL A 183 4.59 -28.62 -11.78
C VAL A 183 5.20 -28.54 -13.17
N GLU A 184 6.53 -28.54 -13.29
CA GLU A 184 7.25 -28.54 -14.58
C GLU A 184 6.87 -29.70 -15.49
N ARG A 185 6.66 -30.88 -14.93
CA ARG A 185 6.31 -32.09 -15.70
C ARG A 185 4.89 -32.11 -16.23
N THR A 186 3.97 -31.39 -15.59
CA THR A 186 2.53 -31.56 -15.83
C THR A 186 1.81 -30.27 -16.23
N ALA A 187 2.42 -29.09 -15.96
CA ALA A 187 1.82 -27.81 -16.23
C ALA A 187 2.19 -27.25 -17.61
N PRO A 188 1.34 -26.41 -18.22
CA PRO A 188 1.73 -25.60 -19.36
C PRO A 188 2.94 -24.71 -19.05
N LYS A 189 3.81 -24.46 -20.05
CA LYS A 189 5.04 -23.63 -19.91
C LYS A 189 4.83 -22.33 -19.13
N PRO A 190 3.78 -21.49 -19.38
CA PRO A 190 3.57 -20.26 -18.63
C PRO A 190 3.33 -20.48 -17.12
N VAL A 191 2.65 -21.58 -16.77
CA VAL A 191 2.39 -21.93 -15.36
C VAL A 191 3.66 -22.42 -14.68
N ALA A 192 4.45 -23.27 -15.34
CA ALA A 192 5.74 -23.74 -14.83
C ALA A 192 6.68 -22.56 -14.55
N ARG A 193 6.83 -21.63 -15.51
CA ARG A 193 7.64 -20.42 -15.38
C ARG A 193 7.17 -19.51 -14.25
N LEU A 194 5.85 -19.35 -14.10
CA LEU A 194 5.25 -18.57 -13.01
C LEU A 194 5.56 -19.15 -11.64
N VAL A 195 5.55 -20.47 -11.51
CA VAL A 195 5.83 -21.19 -10.26
C VAL A 195 7.33 -21.17 -9.95
N ALA A 196 8.19 -21.47 -10.93
CA ALA A 196 9.63 -21.46 -10.76
C ALA A 196 10.14 -20.07 -10.34
N SER A 197 9.76 -19.01 -11.06
CA SER A 197 10.15 -17.64 -10.70
C SER A 197 9.62 -17.17 -9.33
N GLY A 198 8.51 -17.75 -8.87
CA GLY A 198 7.96 -17.47 -7.56
C GLY A 198 8.63 -18.21 -6.41
N LEU A 199 8.87 -19.51 -6.58
CA LEU A 199 9.38 -20.38 -5.53
C LEU A 199 10.92 -20.43 -5.49
N ALA A 200 11.60 -20.24 -6.63
CA ALA A 200 13.05 -20.29 -6.69
C ALA A 200 13.73 -18.90 -6.62
N LEU A 201 13.04 -17.83 -6.98
CA LEU A 201 13.58 -16.45 -6.94
C LEU A 201 12.87 -15.53 -5.94
N GLY A 202 11.73 -15.92 -5.42
CA GLY A 202 10.96 -15.10 -4.48
C GLY A 202 10.36 -13.82 -5.10
N LEU A 203 10.17 -13.77 -6.42
CA LEU A 203 9.62 -12.59 -7.09
C LEU A 203 8.17 -12.31 -6.67
N ARG A 204 7.80 -11.01 -6.59
CA ARG A 204 6.39 -10.63 -6.45
C ARG A 204 5.59 -11.12 -7.65
N PRO A 205 4.29 -11.44 -7.50
CA PRO A 205 3.48 -11.88 -8.64
C PRO A 205 3.62 -10.96 -9.87
N GLU A 206 3.55 -9.65 -9.68
CA GLU A 206 3.62 -8.66 -10.75
C GLU A 206 5.02 -8.56 -11.39
N GLU A 207 6.08 -8.81 -10.64
CA GLU A 207 7.47 -8.84 -11.12
C GLU A 207 7.69 -10.04 -12.06
N ARG A 208 7.11 -11.21 -11.76
CA ARG A 208 7.21 -12.42 -12.60
C ARG A 208 6.68 -12.19 -14.00
N TYR A 209 5.53 -11.50 -14.10
CA TYR A 209 4.94 -11.17 -15.40
C TYR A 209 5.71 -10.08 -16.14
N ALA A 210 6.51 -9.28 -15.45
CA ALA A 210 7.34 -8.24 -16.06
C ALA A 210 8.66 -8.75 -16.63
N LEU A 211 9.10 -9.95 -16.22
CA LEU A 211 10.40 -10.51 -16.58
C LEU A 211 10.47 -10.80 -18.07
N ASP A 212 11.60 -10.44 -18.68
CA ASP A 212 11.99 -10.77 -20.03
C ASP A 212 13.16 -11.78 -20.03
N TYR A 213 13.42 -12.45 -21.15
CA TYR A 213 14.57 -13.32 -21.31
C TYR A 213 15.88 -12.57 -21.12
N GLU A 214 15.95 -11.32 -21.57
CA GLU A 214 17.10 -10.43 -21.47
C GLU A 214 17.41 -9.99 -20.02
N ASP A 215 16.49 -10.24 -19.10
CA ASP A 215 16.70 -10.01 -17.67
C ASP A 215 17.41 -11.16 -16.98
N ILE A 216 17.61 -12.30 -17.67
CA ILE A 216 18.17 -13.53 -17.13
C ILE A 216 19.56 -13.72 -17.72
N SER A 217 20.62 -13.62 -16.90
CA SER A 217 22.00 -13.90 -17.30
C SER A 217 22.42 -15.25 -16.75
N LEU A 218 22.53 -16.25 -17.62
CA LEU A 218 23.09 -17.55 -17.24
C LEU A 218 24.61 -17.47 -16.97
N ALA A 219 25.31 -16.59 -17.69
CA ALA A 219 26.75 -16.40 -17.51
C ALA A 219 27.11 -15.91 -16.12
N ASP A 220 26.29 -14.95 -15.58
CA ASP A 220 26.48 -14.38 -14.25
C ASP A 220 25.65 -15.10 -13.18
N ALA A 221 24.80 -16.05 -13.57
CA ALA A 221 23.82 -16.70 -12.72
C ALA A 221 22.95 -15.70 -11.97
N THR A 222 22.43 -14.67 -12.67
CA THR A 222 21.63 -13.58 -12.07
C THR A 222 20.34 -13.28 -12.84
N VAL A 223 19.38 -12.69 -12.11
CA VAL A 223 18.15 -12.14 -12.69
C VAL A 223 18.02 -10.68 -12.29
N THR A 224 17.75 -9.81 -13.28
CA THR A 224 17.51 -8.39 -13.08
C THR A 224 16.01 -8.10 -12.97
N VAL A 225 15.56 -7.59 -11.85
CA VAL A 225 14.18 -7.17 -11.64
C VAL A 225 14.06 -5.67 -11.95
N ARG A 226 13.42 -5.33 -13.09
CA ARG A 226 13.32 -3.93 -13.58
C ARG A 226 11.98 -3.28 -13.30
N GLY A 227 10.93 -4.07 -13.15
CA GLY A 227 9.57 -3.52 -13.06
C GLY A 227 8.53 -4.53 -12.60
N ALA A 228 7.29 -4.13 -12.74
CA ALA A 228 6.13 -4.93 -12.44
C ALA A 228 5.08 -4.78 -13.55
N TYR A 229 4.48 -5.89 -13.97
CA TYR A 229 3.39 -5.90 -14.93
C TYR A 229 2.07 -5.97 -14.16
N VAL A 230 1.34 -4.87 -14.14
CA VAL A 230 0.15 -4.70 -13.29
C VAL A 230 -1.12 -4.60 -14.11
N THR A 231 -2.22 -5.03 -13.51
CA THR A 231 -3.56 -4.86 -14.08
C THR A 231 -4.30 -3.77 -13.32
N ALA A 232 -4.72 -2.75 -14.03
CA ALA A 232 -5.74 -1.81 -13.60
C ALA A 232 -7.02 -2.05 -14.44
N SER A 233 -8.12 -1.38 -14.11
CA SER A 233 -9.29 -1.42 -14.99
C SER A 233 -8.98 -0.76 -16.35
N ALA A 234 -9.75 -1.09 -17.38
CA ALA A 234 -9.61 -0.51 -18.72
C ALA A 234 -9.68 1.03 -18.70
N ARG A 235 -10.45 1.59 -17.77
CA ARG A 235 -10.58 3.03 -17.53
C ARG A 235 -9.24 3.72 -17.19
N TYR A 236 -8.30 2.98 -16.59
CA TYR A 236 -7.00 3.48 -16.16
C TYR A 236 -5.83 2.81 -16.90
N GLY A 237 -6.06 2.42 -18.15
CA GLY A 237 -5.03 1.89 -19.03
C GLY A 237 -4.87 0.37 -19.04
N GLY A 238 -5.75 -0.37 -18.34
CA GLY A 238 -5.75 -1.84 -18.40
C GLY A 238 -4.47 -2.46 -17.83
N VAL A 239 -3.86 -3.37 -18.58
CA VAL A 239 -2.61 -4.04 -18.20
C VAL A 239 -1.43 -3.22 -18.70
N GLN A 240 -0.50 -2.88 -17.82
CA GLN A 240 0.61 -1.99 -18.13
C GLN A 240 1.91 -2.36 -17.39
N MET A 241 3.03 -2.11 -18.04
CA MET A 241 4.34 -2.13 -17.39
C MET A 241 4.45 -0.91 -16.47
N LYS A 242 4.94 -1.16 -15.27
CA LYS A 242 5.24 -0.13 -14.30
C LYS A 242 6.69 -0.27 -13.88
N GLU A 243 7.46 0.73 -14.21
CA GLU A 243 8.81 0.83 -13.69
C GLU A 243 8.79 0.91 -12.15
N THR A 244 9.82 0.42 -11.53
CA THR A 244 9.92 0.45 -10.08
C THR A 244 10.06 1.89 -9.60
N LYS A 245 9.18 2.31 -8.68
CA LYS A 245 9.11 3.69 -8.16
C LYS A 245 10.32 4.13 -7.32
N THR A 246 11.14 3.19 -6.89
CA THR A 246 12.29 3.44 -6.01
C THR A 246 13.51 2.67 -6.53
N GLU A 247 14.70 3.24 -6.37
CA GLU A 247 15.97 2.57 -6.70
C GLU A 247 16.10 1.20 -6.01
N GLY A 248 15.63 1.06 -4.77
CA GLY A 248 15.63 -0.22 -4.05
C GLY A 248 14.69 -1.30 -4.61
N SER A 249 13.80 -0.94 -5.54
CA SER A 249 12.94 -1.92 -6.21
C SER A 249 13.56 -2.50 -7.47
N ARG A 250 14.50 -1.78 -8.11
CA ARG A 250 15.36 -2.32 -9.17
C ARG A 250 16.52 -3.05 -8.50
N ARG A 251 16.63 -4.33 -8.76
CA ARG A 251 17.63 -5.18 -8.11
C ARG A 251 18.09 -6.30 -9.00
N VAL A 252 19.32 -6.74 -8.79
CA VAL A 252 19.86 -7.96 -9.36
C VAL A 252 19.88 -9.01 -8.25
N ILE A 253 19.34 -10.18 -8.51
CA ILE A 253 19.28 -11.29 -7.57
C ILE A 253 20.04 -12.50 -8.14
N PRO A 254 20.81 -13.22 -7.32
CA PRO A 254 21.46 -14.45 -7.76
C PRO A 254 20.41 -15.54 -7.99
N MET A 255 20.65 -16.39 -8.99
CA MET A 255 19.86 -17.59 -9.22
C MET A 255 20.34 -18.72 -8.30
N ASN A 256 19.39 -19.46 -7.74
CA ASN A 256 19.71 -20.73 -7.10
C ASN A 256 19.74 -21.89 -8.11
N ALA A 257 20.30 -23.02 -7.72
CA ALA A 257 20.43 -24.20 -8.57
C ALA A 257 19.07 -24.65 -9.16
N LEU A 258 18.00 -24.55 -8.40
CA LEU A 258 16.64 -24.92 -8.84
C LEU A 258 16.17 -24.06 -10.02
N PHE A 259 16.44 -22.76 -10.01
CA PHE A 259 16.05 -21.88 -11.11
C PHE A 259 16.97 -22.07 -12.32
N ILE A 260 18.26 -22.31 -12.11
CA ILE A 260 19.20 -22.64 -13.19
C ILE A 260 18.76 -23.93 -13.90
N GLU A 261 18.46 -25.00 -13.14
CA GLU A 261 17.94 -26.27 -13.74
C GLU A 261 16.66 -25.99 -14.56
N HIS A 262 15.75 -25.15 -14.04
CA HIS A 262 14.53 -24.79 -14.75
C HIS A 262 14.80 -24.10 -16.08
N ILE A 263 15.75 -23.16 -16.13
CA ILE A 263 16.08 -22.42 -17.35
C ILE A 263 16.78 -23.35 -18.37
N MET A 264 17.70 -24.22 -17.92
CA MET A 264 18.40 -25.16 -18.81
C MET A 264 17.46 -26.15 -19.49
N LEU A 265 16.28 -26.39 -18.96
CA LEU A 265 15.22 -27.20 -19.56
C LEU A 265 14.34 -26.42 -20.56
N MET A 266 14.54 -25.10 -20.65
CA MET A 266 13.73 -24.21 -21.49
C MET A 266 14.50 -23.85 -22.77
N GLU A 267 13.76 -23.67 -23.86
CA GLU A 267 14.29 -23.14 -25.10
C GLU A 267 14.71 -21.67 -24.92
N ASP A 268 15.79 -21.26 -25.57
CA ASP A 268 16.18 -19.86 -25.69
C ASP A 268 15.05 -19.04 -26.32
N GLY A 269 14.97 -17.79 -25.91
CA GLY A 269 13.91 -16.88 -26.36
C GLY A 269 14.30 -15.44 -26.23
N THR A 270 13.45 -14.58 -26.74
CA THR A 270 13.56 -13.13 -26.61
C THR A 270 12.22 -12.55 -26.12
N GLY A 271 12.29 -11.38 -25.49
CA GLY A 271 11.09 -10.70 -24.98
C GLY A 271 10.47 -11.37 -23.75
N PRO A 272 9.15 -11.39 -23.61
CA PRO A 272 8.50 -11.80 -22.38
C PRO A 272 8.81 -13.22 -21.94
N TRP A 273 9.29 -13.40 -20.70
CA TRP A 273 9.57 -14.71 -20.10
C TRP A 273 8.28 -15.55 -19.93
N ILE A 274 7.16 -14.92 -19.53
CA ILE A 274 5.88 -15.61 -19.40
C ILE A 274 4.92 -15.10 -20.47
N THR A 275 4.64 -15.96 -21.46
CA THR A 275 3.87 -15.59 -22.65
C THR A 275 2.45 -16.15 -22.63
N ASN A 276 1.56 -15.48 -23.34
CA ASN A 276 0.28 -16.02 -23.74
C ASN A 276 0.41 -16.92 -25.00
N LYS A 277 -0.70 -17.44 -25.51
CA LYS A 277 -0.74 -18.30 -26.70
C LYS A 277 -0.26 -17.62 -27.99
N ASP A 278 -0.31 -16.29 -28.04
CA ASP A 278 0.04 -15.48 -29.21
C ASP A 278 1.51 -14.95 -29.13
N GLY A 279 2.30 -15.42 -28.15
CA GLY A 279 3.66 -15.00 -27.91
C GLY A 279 3.82 -13.69 -27.15
N GLY A 280 2.74 -12.95 -26.93
CA GLY A 280 2.76 -11.73 -26.13
C GLY A 280 2.82 -12.00 -24.62
N ARG A 281 3.10 -10.97 -23.84
CA ARG A 281 3.19 -11.05 -22.37
C ARG A 281 1.87 -11.52 -21.76
N LEU A 282 1.92 -12.50 -20.85
CA LEU A 282 0.74 -13.00 -20.15
C LEU A 282 0.23 -11.98 -19.14
N SER A 283 -1.08 -11.69 -19.17
CA SER A 283 -1.65 -10.78 -18.17
C SER A 283 -1.72 -11.42 -16.78
N PRO A 284 -1.52 -10.63 -15.69
CA PRO A 284 -1.60 -11.16 -14.32
C PRO A 284 -2.93 -11.83 -13.98
N SER A 285 -4.03 -11.30 -14.50
CA SER A 285 -5.37 -11.89 -14.29
C SER A 285 -5.53 -13.25 -14.97
N THR A 286 -5.00 -13.39 -16.19
CA THR A 286 -5.01 -14.66 -16.93
C THR A 286 -4.10 -15.69 -16.25
N GLY A 287 -2.88 -15.29 -15.87
CA GLY A 287 -1.96 -16.19 -15.18
C GLY A 287 -2.51 -16.69 -13.85
N ARG A 288 -3.17 -15.85 -13.07
CA ARG A 288 -3.87 -16.27 -11.84
C ARG A 288 -4.98 -17.27 -12.11
N LYS A 289 -5.78 -17.06 -13.16
CA LYS A 289 -6.82 -18.01 -13.57
C LYS A 289 -6.21 -19.35 -14.02
N MET A 290 -5.14 -19.33 -14.79
CA MET A 290 -4.45 -20.55 -15.24
C MET A 290 -3.89 -21.33 -14.04
N TRP A 291 -3.25 -20.64 -13.07
CA TRP A 291 -2.73 -21.27 -11.86
C TRP A 291 -3.84 -21.92 -11.03
N ASN A 292 -4.94 -21.19 -10.77
CA ASN A 292 -6.05 -21.74 -10.00
C ASN A 292 -6.68 -22.96 -10.70
N ARG A 293 -6.89 -22.88 -12.02
CA ARG A 293 -7.41 -24.01 -12.81
C ARG A 293 -6.49 -25.22 -12.74
N TYR A 294 -5.16 -24.98 -12.79
CA TYR A 294 -4.18 -26.04 -12.65
C TYR A 294 -4.27 -26.71 -11.27
N LEU A 295 -4.37 -25.95 -10.19
CA LEU A 295 -4.54 -26.48 -8.84
C LEU A 295 -5.90 -27.22 -8.66
N ASP A 296 -6.95 -26.74 -9.30
CA ASP A 296 -8.25 -27.42 -9.24
C ASP A 296 -8.23 -28.79 -9.99
N ALA A 297 -7.41 -28.89 -11.03
CA ALA A 297 -7.18 -30.16 -11.76
C ALA A 297 -6.20 -31.10 -11.04
N HIS A 298 -5.43 -30.64 -10.06
CA HIS A 298 -4.41 -31.40 -9.33
C HIS A 298 -4.63 -31.29 -7.82
N PRO A 299 -5.72 -31.88 -7.28
CA PRO A 299 -6.05 -31.77 -5.85
C PRO A 299 -5.02 -32.41 -4.93
N GLU A 300 -4.16 -33.28 -5.46
CA GLU A 300 -3.03 -33.87 -4.74
C GLU A 300 -1.91 -32.87 -4.44
N LEU A 301 -1.89 -31.72 -5.12
CA LEU A 301 -0.91 -30.68 -4.85
C LEU A 301 -1.38 -29.73 -3.77
N PRO A 302 -0.51 -29.39 -2.82
CA PRO A 302 -0.82 -28.33 -1.85
C PRO A 302 -1.16 -27.01 -2.54
N ARG A 303 -2.22 -26.34 -2.08
CA ARG A 303 -2.65 -25.05 -2.64
C ARG A 303 -1.71 -23.93 -2.18
N VAL A 304 -0.71 -23.62 -2.99
CA VAL A 304 0.19 -22.48 -2.79
C VAL A 304 -0.29 -21.31 -3.63
N THR A 305 -0.65 -20.18 -3.02
CA THR A 305 -1.04 -18.98 -3.77
C THR A 305 0.17 -18.31 -4.43
N LEU A 306 -0.07 -17.46 -5.44
CA LEU A 306 1.03 -16.73 -6.08
C LEU A 306 1.80 -15.86 -5.08
N GLU A 307 1.12 -15.27 -4.12
CA GLU A 307 1.71 -14.50 -3.03
C GLU A 307 2.54 -15.40 -2.09
N ASN A 308 2.01 -16.58 -1.77
CA ASN A 308 2.68 -17.52 -0.87
C ASN A 308 3.92 -18.19 -1.48
N MET A 309 4.06 -18.23 -2.80
CA MET A 309 5.32 -18.68 -3.42
C MET A 309 6.51 -17.84 -2.97
N ARG A 310 6.33 -16.51 -2.94
CA ARG A 310 7.36 -15.59 -2.42
C ARG A 310 7.57 -15.76 -0.91
N HIS A 311 6.50 -16.03 -0.16
CA HIS A 311 6.60 -16.32 1.28
C HIS A 311 7.34 -17.63 1.52
N SER A 312 7.09 -18.65 0.71
CA SER A 312 7.78 -19.94 0.76
C SER A 312 9.28 -19.76 0.52
N PHE A 313 9.66 -19.03 -0.53
CA PHE A 313 11.06 -18.72 -0.80
C PHE A 313 11.75 -18.05 0.39
N ALA A 314 11.15 -16.99 0.92
CA ALA A 314 11.71 -16.25 2.05
C ALA A 314 11.84 -17.13 3.31
N THR A 315 10.82 -17.94 3.59
CA THR A 315 10.83 -18.87 4.73
C THR A 315 11.92 -19.94 4.57
N ALA A 316 12.05 -20.51 3.38
CA ALA A 316 13.08 -21.50 3.08
C ALA A 316 14.48 -20.92 3.18
N CYS A 317 14.73 -19.70 2.67
CA CYS A 317 16.02 -19.03 2.82
C CYS A 317 16.43 -18.87 4.29
N LEU A 318 15.51 -18.42 5.14
CA LEU A 318 15.76 -18.24 6.57
C LEU A 318 15.95 -19.60 7.28
N HIS A 319 15.18 -20.62 6.89
CA HIS A 319 15.31 -21.96 7.42
C HIS A 319 16.69 -22.59 7.11
N GLU A 320 17.22 -22.30 5.93
CA GLU A 320 18.55 -22.75 5.50
C GLU A 320 19.69 -21.84 6.06
N GLY A 321 19.35 -20.90 6.94
CA GLY A 321 20.33 -20.08 7.67
C GLY A 321 20.78 -18.80 6.99
N MET A 322 20.13 -18.36 5.89
CA MET A 322 20.38 -17.05 5.30
C MET A 322 19.99 -15.96 6.28
N ASN A 323 20.79 -14.89 6.40
CA ASN A 323 20.47 -13.77 7.26
C ASN A 323 19.27 -12.96 6.73
N VAL A 324 18.58 -12.25 7.63
CA VAL A 324 17.34 -11.54 7.33
C VAL A 324 17.58 -10.36 6.38
N GLU A 325 18.75 -9.72 6.49
CA GLU A 325 19.17 -8.59 5.65
C GLU A 325 19.27 -9.02 4.18
N ASP A 326 19.92 -10.13 3.92
CA ASP A 326 20.11 -10.64 2.54
C ASP A 326 18.78 -11.12 1.97
N VAL A 327 17.95 -11.82 2.75
CA VAL A 327 16.59 -12.17 2.32
C VAL A 327 15.78 -10.92 2.01
N SER A 328 15.87 -9.88 2.85
CA SER A 328 15.17 -8.60 2.64
C SER A 328 15.62 -7.92 1.33
N ARG A 329 16.95 -7.91 1.06
CA ARG A 329 17.52 -7.37 -0.20
C ARG A 329 17.05 -8.15 -1.42
N MET A 330 17.12 -9.48 -1.38
CA MET A 330 16.64 -10.35 -2.48
C MET A 330 15.15 -10.10 -2.75
N LEU A 331 14.37 -9.97 -1.72
CA LEU A 331 12.95 -9.67 -1.85
C LEU A 331 12.68 -8.22 -2.32
N GLY A 332 13.61 -7.29 -2.14
CA GLY A 332 13.42 -5.87 -2.44
C GLY A 332 12.38 -5.23 -1.50
N HIS A 333 12.52 -5.45 -0.19
CA HIS A 333 11.77 -4.72 0.82
C HIS A 333 12.48 -3.40 1.12
N ALA A 334 11.76 -2.28 1.00
CA ALA A 334 12.30 -0.96 1.33
C ALA A 334 12.58 -0.79 2.84
N ASP A 335 11.86 -1.55 3.67
CA ASP A 335 12.03 -1.59 5.12
C ASP A 335 12.23 -3.05 5.55
N ILE A 336 13.38 -3.32 6.15
CA ILE A 336 13.77 -4.62 6.69
C ILE A 336 12.78 -5.14 7.74
N ASN A 337 12.14 -4.23 8.50
CA ASN A 337 11.13 -4.59 9.48
C ASN A 337 9.94 -5.36 8.84
N THR A 338 9.72 -5.19 7.54
CA THR A 338 8.73 -5.99 6.81
C THR A 338 9.10 -7.46 6.81
N THR A 339 10.38 -7.78 6.60
CA THR A 339 10.90 -9.15 6.65
C THR A 339 10.88 -9.70 8.06
N TYR A 340 11.37 -8.93 9.03
CA TYR A 340 11.37 -9.33 10.44
C TYR A 340 9.97 -9.68 10.94
N ARG A 341 9.02 -8.78 10.82
CA ARG A 341 7.64 -8.98 11.33
C ARG A 341 6.92 -10.14 10.66
N ARG A 342 7.28 -10.48 9.46
CA ARG A 342 6.56 -11.47 8.66
C ARG A 342 7.14 -12.86 8.76
N TYR A 343 8.45 -12.98 8.86
CA TYR A 343 9.17 -14.26 8.75
C TYR A 343 9.95 -14.64 10.00
N VAL A 344 10.45 -13.68 10.77
CA VAL A 344 11.21 -13.98 11.97
C VAL A 344 10.25 -14.14 13.15
N ARG A 345 9.97 -15.37 13.51
CA ARG A 345 9.33 -15.72 14.77
C ARG A 345 10.37 -16.42 15.62
N PRO A 346 10.96 -15.75 16.62
CA PRO A 346 11.90 -16.40 17.51
C PRO A 346 11.14 -17.51 18.25
N ASP A 347 11.44 -18.75 17.94
CA ASP A 347 11.08 -19.89 18.75
C ASP A 347 12.23 -20.23 19.72
N MET A 348 11.93 -20.97 20.77
CA MET A 348 12.92 -21.33 21.80
C MET A 348 14.04 -22.21 21.25
N GLU A 349 13.81 -22.92 20.15
CA GLU A 349 14.78 -23.79 19.51
C GLU A 349 15.83 -22.96 18.75
N SER A 350 15.39 -21.99 17.94
CA SER A 350 16.28 -21.02 17.30
C SER A 350 17.13 -20.24 18.29
N LEU A 351 16.57 -19.85 19.45
CA LEU A 351 17.32 -19.17 20.50
C LEU A 351 18.38 -20.08 21.13
N ARG A 352 18.05 -21.36 21.38
CA ARG A 352 19.00 -22.35 21.90
C ARG A 352 20.14 -22.62 20.91
N ASP A 353 19.83 -22.73 19.62
CA ASP A 353 20.83 -22.96 18.57
C ASP A 353 21.74 -21.74 18.39
N GLY A 354 21.19 -20.53 18.48
CA GLY A 354 21.99 -19.31 18.52
C GLY A 354 22.98 -19.30 19.69
N LEU A 355 22.52 -19.66 20.88
CA LEU A 355 23.39 -19.75 22.07
C LEU A 355 24.44 -20.86 21.95
N ARG A 356 24.10 -22.02 21.38
CA ARG A 356 25.07 -23.09 21.14
C ARG A 356 26.18 -22.65 20.19
N LYS A 357 25.87 -21.92 19.12
CA LYS A 357 26.86 -21.38 18.17
C LYS A 357 27.79 -20.35 18.83
N THR A 358 27.30 -19.56 19.76
CA THR A 358 28.12 -18.59 20.52
C THR A 358 28.96 -19.26 21.60
N ALA A 359 28.53 -20.35 22.20
CA ALA A 359 29.28 -21.07 23.21
C ALA A 359 30.54 -21.78 22.67
N VAL A 360 30.59 -22.11 21.37
CA VAL A 360 31.75 -22.73 20.72
C VAL A 360 32.93 -21.78 20.50
N THR A 361 32.72 -20.47 20.62
CA THR A 361 33.76 -19.45 20.43
C THR A 361 34.51 -19.08 21.72
N TRP A 362 34.28 -19.76 22.84
CA TRP A 362 34.88 -19.46 24.14
C TRP A 362 35.82 -20.57 24.66
N TYR A 363 36.27 -21.49 23.77
CA TYR A 363 37.32 -22.48 24.09
C TYR A 363 38.45 -22.41 23.11
#